data_ae873cba772ce31ba9baaa1f3023d93d
#
_entry.id   ae873cba772ce31ba9baaa1f3023d93d
#
_cell.length_a   1.000
_cell.length_b   1.000
_cell.length_c   1.000
_cell.angle_alpha   90.00
_cell.angle_beta   90.00
_cell.angle_gamma   90.00
#
_symmetry.space_group_name_H-M   'P 1'
#
loop_
_entity.id
_entity.type
_entity.pdbx_description
1 polymer ?
#
loop_
_entity_poly.entity_id
_entity_poly.type
_entity_poly.pdbx_seq_one_letter_code
_entity_poly.pdbx_strand_id
1 'polypeptide(L)'
;MHGKNITLSPVLEQLLLHYAGLSSPVNAQSRAVKLLSAQVKTISDEYLAGDSSFKGDLFRSRALRRAYSCYYLPVNLVKLLPVLDELFTHPDIKGFTEPHVSILDLGCGPGTFLLGVLEYLAAHQNLLSPDIQKIDLWGIDQVDENVTTAKKIISRYLAVQKFPSSSTWQLHFRAGSIMTAGFPHPLIPQGTQYDLIIAGNVFTEIDQESFSVLAPILEKLLSPHGTLILIDPGTRASSRRLIQLRDMLLEHTALTLYAPCLERGLCPSLDNPRDWCHQKLSWSPPAIVHVIDRHIGFTKEKGIPYSYFTFRNDGKALIHPTCDFPREKVWRVVSYQIRHKGEERLFVCNGKERKLLRRLTKNISDSNQDFSDALRGDSVAMDGMVRKEAFLDITRDSIFRILKR
;
A
#
# COMPACT_ATOMS: atom_id res chain seq x y z
N MET A 1 10.76 -2.95 7.29
CA MET A 1 10.61 -1.67 8.03
C MET A 1 9.64 -1.75 9.22
N HIS A 2 9.31 -2.92 9.72
CA HIS A 2 8.51 -3.01 10.94
C HIS A 2 9.33 -2.48 12.12
N GLY A 3 8.89 -1.37 12.72
CA GLY A 3 9.58 -0.68 13.83
C GLY A 3 10.22 0.67 13.51
N LYS A 4 10.40 1.04 12.25
CA LYS A 4 10.82 2.40 11.90
C LYS A 4 9.60 3.31 11.82
N ASN A 5 9.66 4.44 12.51
CA ASN A 5 8.64 5.47 12.43
C ASN A 5 8.81 6.21 11.09
N ILE A 6 7.88 6.03 10.16
CA ILE A 6 7.95 6.65 8.83
C ILE A 6 7.56 8.13 8.94
N THR A 7 8.35 9.00 8.33
CA THR A 7 8.10 10.43 8.21
C THR A 7 8.07 10.83 6.74
N LEU A 8 7.25 11.80 6.38
CA LEU A 8 7.28 12.43 5.07
C LEU A 8 8.34 13.53 5.02
N SER A 9 8.82 13.85 3.82
CA SER A 9 9.82 14.90 3.66
C SER A 9 9.24 16.29 4.01
N PRO A 10 10.06 17.20 4.54
CA PRO A 10 9.64 18.59 4.75
C PRO A 10 9.22 19.29 3.45
N VAL A 11 9.78 18.87 2.32
CA VAL A 11 9.43 19.39 0.98
C VAL A 11 7.96 19.08 0.67
N LEU A 12 7.54 17.83 0.86
CA LEU A 12 6.16 17.44 0.62
C LEU A 12 5.21 18.14 1.61
N GLU A 13 5.54 18.18 2.89
CA GLU A 13 4.71 18.85 3.90
C GLU A 13 4.47 20.34 3.55
N GLN A 14 5.53 21.06 3.21
CA GLN A 14 5.43 22.47 2.82
C GLN A 14 4.61 22.65 1.54
N LEU A 15 4.76 21.77 0.56
CA LEU A 15 4.00 21.79 -0.68
C LEU A 15 2.50 21.63 -0.43
N LEU A 16 2.10 20.68 0.42
CA LEU A 16 0.71 20.43 0.76
C LEU A 16 0.10 21.59 1.56
N LEU A 17 0.83 22.16 2.53
CA LEU A 17 0.41 23.34 3.27
C LEU A 17 0.21 24.52 2.33
N HIS A 18 1.16 24.78 1.43
CA HIS A 18 1.04 25.86 0.45
C HIS A 18 -0.19 25.67 -0.47
N TYR A 19 -0.44 24.44 -0.95
CA TYR A 19 -1.62 24.13 -1.76
C TYR A 19 -2.94 24.40 -0.99
N ALA A 20 -2.96 24.14 0.31
CA ALA A 20 -4.10 24.46 1.17
C ALA A 20 -4.23 25.96 1.52
N GLY A 21 -3.25 26.78 1.15
CA GLY A 21 -3.20 28.19 1.56
C GLY A 21 -2.86 28.37 3.04
N LEU A 22 -2.07 27.44 3.58
CA LEU A 22 -1.53 27.46 4.94
C LEU A 22 -0.03 27.71 4.93
N SER A 23 0.51 28.15 6.08
CA SER A 23 1.94 28.36 6.30
C SER A 23 2.42 27.48 7.48
N SER A 24 3.74 27.21 7.49
CA SER A 24 4.42 26.60 8.63
C SER A 24 5.00 27.71 9.54
N PRO A 25 4.90 27.59 10.88
CA PRO A 25 4.23 26.52 11.63
C PRO A 25 2.71 26.60 11.56
N VAL A 26 2.05 25.42 11.64
CA VAL A 26 0.59 25.34 11.58
C VAL A 26 -0.04 25.91 12.84
N ASN A 27 -0.81 26.99 12.67
CA ASN A 27 -1.60 27.57 13.77
C ASN A 27 -2.92 26.82 13.95
N ALA A 28 -2.97 25.93 14.93
CA ALA A 28 -4.13 25.09 15.24
C ALA A 28 -5.42 25.88 15.52
N GLN A 29 -5.33 27.10 16.06
CA GLN A 29 -6.48 27.93 16.42
C GLN A 29 -6.97 28.82 15.26
N SER A 30 -6.25 28.83 14.14
CA SER A 30 -6.63 29.66 13.01
C SER A 30 -7.99 29.23 12.42
N ARG A 31 -8.77 30.23 11.95
CA ARG A 31 -10.05 29.96 11.27
C ARG A 31 -9.88 29.03 10.05
N ALA A 32 -8.78 29.16 9.33
CA ALA A 32 -8.49 28.34 8.16
C ALA A 32 -8.32 26.86 8.54
N VAL A 33 -7.57 26.56 9.61
CA VAL A 33 -7.37 25.18 10.08
C VAL A 33 -8.66 24.59 10.65
N LYS A 34 -9.46 25.34 11.39
CA LYS A 34 -10.78 24.91 11.90
C LYS A 34 -11.74 24.57 10.75
N LEU A 35 -11.78 25.42 9.71
CA LEU A 35 -12.59 25.14 8.51
C LEU A 35 -12.11 23.88 7.77
N LEU A 36 -10.80 23.73 7.61
CA LEU A 36 -10.20 22.55 6.98
C LEU A 36 -10.56 21.27 7.76
N SER A 37 -10.50 21.31 9.10
CA SER A 37 -10.88 20.18 9.96
C SER A 37 -12.36 19.80 9.78
N ALA A 38 -13.26 20.77 9.69
CA ALA A 38 -14.67 20.53 9.41
C ALA A 38 -14.88 19.87 8.03
N GLN A 39 -14.15 20.33 7.01
CA GLN A 39 -14.18 19.73 5.66
C GLN A 39 -13.64 18.30 5.63
N VAL A 40 -12.57 18.00 6.38
CA VAL A 40 -12.05 16.63 6.54
C VAL A 40 -13.11 15.74 7.19
N LYS A 41 -13.83 16.25 8.19
CA LYS A 41 -14.93 15.51 8.82
C LYS A 41 -16.06 15.23 7.82
N THR A 42 -16.47 16.22 7.02
CA THR A 42 -17.46 16.03 5.93
C THR A 42 -17.02 14.89 5.00
N ILE A 43 -15.78 14.88 4.52
CA ILE A 43 -15.24 13.82 3.67
C ILE A 43 -15.34 12.45 4.36
N SER A 44 -15.02 12.39 5.66
CA SER A 44 -15.10 11.14 6.42
C SER A 44 -16.53 10.64 6.55
N ASP A 45 -17.46 11.52 6.86
CA ASP A 45 -18.87 11.18 7.06
C ASP A 45 -19.47 10.61 5.75
N GLU A 46 -19.10 11.18 4.60
CA GLU A 46 -19.51 10.70 3.27
C GLU A 46 -18.90 9.33 2.92
N TYR A 47 -17.62 9.11 3.24
CA TYR A 47 -17.02 7.77 3.06
C TYR A 47 -17.69 6.71 3.92
N LEU A 48 -18.19 7.06 5.09
CA LEU A 48 -18.89 6.15 5.99
C LEU A 48 -20.34 5.89 5.54
N ALA A 49 -21.00 6.87 4.92
CA ALA A 49 -22.35 6.73 4.39
C ALA A 49 -22.44 5.73 3.21
N GLY A 50 -21.31 5.49 2.53
CA GLY A 50 -21.22 4.44 1.49
C GLY A 50 -21.91 4.78 0.18
N ASP A 51 -22.40 6.01 -0.01
CA ASP A 51 -23.04 6.46 -1.24
C ASP A 51 -21.98 6.70 -2.32
N SER A 52 -21.98 5.84 -3.35
CA SER A 52 -21.03 5.93 -4.46
C SER A 52 -21.26 7.15 -5.36
N SER A 53 -22.50 7.68 -5.43
CA SER A 53 -22.85 8.82 -6.27
C SER A 53 -22.21 10.12 -5.78
N PHE A 54 -22.01 10.26 -4.48
CA PHE A 54 -21.44 11.46 -3.84
C PHE A 54 -19.95 11.63 -4.05
N LYS A 55 -19.20 10.54 -4.26
CA LYS A 55 -17.71 10.60 -4.34
C LYS A 55 -17.21 11.45 -5.50
N GLY A 56 -17.86 11.42 -6.66
CA GLY A 56 -17.52 12.27 -7.81
C GLY A 56 -17.73 13.76 -7.52
N ASP A 57 -18.84 14.11 -6.87
CA ASP A 57 -19.19 15.50 -6.55
C ASP A 57 -18.32 16.08 -5.44
N LEU A 58 -17.87 15.26 -4.49
CA LEU A 58 -16.95 15.65 -3.42
C LEU A 58 -15.67 16.27 -3.98
N PHE A 59 -15.09 15.65 -4.99
CA PHE A 59 -13.84 16.14 -5.57
C PHE A 59 -13.99 17.30 -6.53
N ARG A 60 -15.20 17.65 -6.97
CA ARG A 60 -15.49 18.90 -7.72
C ARG A 60 -15.38 20.14 -6.82
N SER A 61 -15.63 20.01 -5.51
CA SER A 61 -15.43 21.10 -4.56
C SER A 61 -13.95 21.40 -4.34
N ARG A 62 -13.52 22.64 -4.67
CA ARG A 62 -12.14 23.11 -4.40
C ARG A 62 -11.78 23.04 -2.92
N ALA A 63 -12.73 23.33 -2.03
CA ALA A 63 -12.52 23.32 -0.60
C ALA A 63 -12.27 21.89 -0.10
N LEU A 64 -13.07 20.92 -0.55
CA LEU A 64 -12.92 19.51 -0.17
C LEU A 64 -11.64 18.90 -0.77
N ARG A 65 -11.28 19.23 -2.03
CA ARG A 65 -9.97 18.81 -2.59
C ARG A 65 -8.79 19.33 -1.78
N ARG A 66 -8.83 20.57 -1.29
CA ARG A 66 -7.79 21.10 -0.40
C ARG A 66 -7.72 20.33 0.92
N ALA A 67 -8.87 20.05 1.53
CA ALA A 67 -8.96 19.25 2.75
C ALA A 67 -8.43 17.85 2.55
N TYR A 68 -8.81 17.20 1.45
CA TYR A 68 -8.28 15.89 1.08
C TYR A 68 -6.76 15.94 0.91
N SER A 69 -6.24 16.89 0.15
CA SER A 69 -4.80 17.02 -0.12
C SER A 69 -3.96 17.27 1.13
N CYS A 70 -4.51 17.96 2.15
CA CYS A 70 -3.78 18.19 3.39
C CYS A 70 -3.86 17.05 4.40
N TYR A 71 -4.90 16.25 4.35
CA TYR A 71 -5.16 15.22 5.34
C TYR A 71 -5.12 13.80 4.75
N TYR A 72 -6.00 13.47 3.80
CA TYR A 72 -6.09 12.12 3.27
C TYR A 72 -4.95 11.76 2.31
N LEU A 73 -4.44 12.71 1.54
CA LEU A 73 -3.31 12.46 0.65
C LEU A 73 -2.09 11.95 1.43
N PRO A 74 -1.55 12.64 2.45
CA PRO A 74 -0.41 12.12 3.22
C PRO A 74 -0.73 10.83 3.98
N VAL A 75 -1.96 10.68 4.52
CA VAL A 75 -2.41 9.45 5.21
C VAL A 75 -2.47 8.25 4.25
N ASN A 76 -2.83 8.46 2.99
CA ASN A 76 -2.89 7.39 2.00
C ASN A 76 -1.53 7.12 1.36
N LEU A 77 -0.79 8.17 1.02
CA LEU A 77 0.53 8.08 0.42
C LEU A 77 1.48 7.23 1.26
N VAL A 78 1.52 7.48 2.57
CA VAL A 78 2.46 6.81 3.48
C VAL A 78 2.28 5.29 3.53
N LYS A 79 1.11 4.78 3.16
CA LYS A 79 0.86 3.32 3.06
C LYS A 79 1.70 2.64 1.97
N LEU A 80 2.05 3.39 0.92
CA LEU A 80 2.83 2.85 -0.20
C LEU A 80 4.31 2.65 0.19
N LEU A 81 4.86 3.49 1.06
CA LEU A 81 6.30 3.47 1.36
C LEU A 81 6.80 2.12 1.87
N PRO A 82 6.15 1.44 2.85
CA PRO A 82 6.58 0.11 3.29
C PRO A 82 6.37 -0.98 2.22
N VAL A 83 5.43 -0.79 1.29
CA VAL A 83 5.20 -1.74 0.19
C VAL A 83 6.33 -1.64 -0.84
N LEU A 84 6.76 -0.43 -1.16
CA LEU A 84 7.93 -0.20 -2.02
C LEU A 84 9.22 -0.68 -1.35
N ASP A 85 9.36 -0.48 -0.04
CA ASP A 85 10.51 -0.97 0.70
C ASP A 85 10.57 -2.51 0.69
N GLU A 86 9.43 -3.19 0.88
CA GLU A 86 9.35 -4.64 0.78
C GLU A 86 9.70 -5.14 -0.64
N LEU A 87 9.30 -4.41 -1.68
CA LEU A 87 9.64 -4.72 -3.06
C LEU A 87 11.14 -4.55 -3.33
N PHE A 88 11.68 -3.36 -3.08
CA PHE A 88 13.05 -2.99 -3.48
C PHE A 88 14.14 -3.47 -2.52
N THR A 89 13.80 -4.08 -1.40
CA THR A 89 14.77 -4.82 -0.56
C THR A 89 14.99 -6.27 -1.02
N HIS A 90 14.27 -6.74 -2.05
CA HIS A 90 14.52 -8.05 -2.65
C HIS A 90 15.85 -8.04 -3.43
N PRO A 91 16.74 -9.05 -3.24
CA PRO A 91 18.08 -9.04 -3.82
C PRO A 91 18.11 -8.98 -5.35
N ASP A 92 17.09 -9.52 -6.02
CA ASP A 92 17.00 -9.55 -7.48
C ASP A 92 16.16 -8.41 -8.09
N ILE A 93 15.69 -7.44 -7.28
CA ILE A 93 14.94 -6.28 -7.74
C ILE A 93 15.79 -5.03 -7.52
N LYS A 94 16.51 -4.61 -8.56
CA LYS A 94 17.52 -3.53 -8.48
C LYS A 94 16.97 -2.11 -8.67
N GLY A 95 15.66 -1.93 -8.63
CA GLY A 95 15.03 -0.64 -8.95
C GLY A 95 14.70 -0.51 -10.44
N PHE A 96 14.75 0.71 -10.94
CA PHE A 96 14.49 1.02 -12.35
C PHE A 96 15.82 1.12 -13.10
N THR A 97 16.01 0.26 -14.10
CA THR A 97 17.27 0.11 -14.83
C THR A 97 17.14 0.43 -16.32
N GLU A 98 15.92 0.40 -16.84
CA GLU A 98 15.67 0.65 -18.26
C GLU A 98 15.86 2.14 -18.62
N PRO A 99 16.31 2.46 -19.84
CA PRO A 99 16.47 3.86 -20.30
C PRO A 99 15.16 4.64 -20.26
N HIS A 100 14.03 3.98 -20.40
CA HIS A 100 12.70 4.55 -20.33
C HIS A 100 11.87 3.82 -19.27
N VAL A 101 11.42 4.56 -18.27
CA VAL A 101 10.61 4.07 -17.14
C VAL A 101 9.22 4.66 -17.22
N SER A 102 8.20 3.83 -17.10
CA SER A 102 6.79 4.24 -17.11
C SER A 102 6.07 3.81 -15.83
N ILE A 103 5.43 4.77 -15.16
CA ILE A 103 4.70 4.55 -13.90
C ILE A 103 3.27 5.03 -14.06
N LEU A 104 2.30 4.19 -13.73
CA LEU A 104 0.86 4.47 -13.85
C LEU A 104 0.17 4.41 -12.50
N ASP A 105 -0.61 5.44 -12.18
CA ASP A 105 -1.54 5.50 -11.04
C ASP A 105 -2.97 5.48 -11.56
N LEU A 106 -3.69 4.40 -11.30
CA LEU A 106 -5.09 4.20 -11.69
C LEU A 106 -6.01 4.68 -10.58
N GLY A 107 -6.87 5.67 -10.88
CA GLY A 107 -7.63 6.40 -9.87
C GLY A 107 -6.73 7.31 -9.05
N CYS A 108 -5.88 8.08 -9.74
CA CYS A 108 -4.78 8.81 -9.09
C CYS A 108 -5.25 9.88 -8.10
N GLY A 109 -6.53 10.26 -8.12
CA GLY A 109 -7.01 11.37 -7.31
C GLY A 109 -6.17 12.63 -7.53
N PRO A 110 -5.82 13.37 -6.49
CA PRO A 110 -4.92 14.53 -6.58
C PRO A 110 -3.43 14.13 -6.66
N GLY A 111 -3.10 12.91 -7.14
CA GLY A 111 -1.74 12.42 -7.35
C GLY A 111 -1.14 11.69 -6.14
N THR A 112 -1.97 11.09 -5.29
CA THR A 112 -1.57 10.54 -3.99
C THR A 112 -0.45 9.52 -4.10
N PHE A 113 -0.60 8.48 -4.91
CA PHE A 113 0.37 7.39 -4.96
C PHE A 113 1.56 7.70 -5.86
N LEU A 114 1.40 8.52 -6.90
CA LEU A 114 2.55 9.05 -7.66
C LEU A 114 3.47 9.89 -6.77
N LEU A 115 2.91 10.74 -5.90
CA LEU A 115 3.71 11.45 -4.90
C LEU A 115 4.39 10.49 -3.92
N GLY A 116 3.73 9.38 -3.56
CA GLY A 116 4.33 8.33 -2.74
C GLY A 116 5.54 7.68 -3.40
N VAL A 117 5.47 7.39 -4.70
CA VAL A 117 6.61 6.90 -5.47
C VAL A 117 7.73 7.93 -5.50
N LEU A 118 7.42 9.19 -5.78
CA LEU A 118 8.40 10.27 -5.81
C LEU A 118 9.08 10.50 -4.47
N GLU A 119 8.33 10.48 -3.35
CA GLU A 119 8.88 10.54 -1.99
C GLU A 119 9.83 9.37 -1.71
N TYR A 120 9.43 8.16 -2.12
CA TYR A 120 10.27 6.98 -1.93
C TYR A 120 11.56 7.06 -2.76
N LEU A 121 11.45 7.42 -4.05
CA LEU A 121 12.61 7.57 -4.95
C LEU A 121 13.53 8.72 -4.52
N ALA A 122 12.99 9.80 -3.98
CA ALA A 122 13.79 10.91 -3.45
C ALA A 122 14.67 10.48 -2.26
N ALA A 123 14.15 9.57 -1.42
CA ALA A 123 14.89 9.00 -0.30
C ALA A 123 15.84 7.85 -0.71
N HIS A 124 15.61 7.22 -1.87
CA HIS A 124 16.32 6.04 -2.37
C HIS A 124 16.78 6.25 -3.81
N GLN A 125 17.56 7.30 -4.08
CA GLN A 125 17.97 7.69 -5.44
C GLN A 125 18.80 6.61 -6.16
N ASN A 126 19.44 5.72 -5.43
CA ASN A 126 20.15 4.56 -5.97
C ASN A 126 19.24 3.55 -6.70
N LEU A 127 17.93 3.66 -6.55
CA LEU A 127 16.96 2.86 -7.31
C LEU A 127 16.73 3.37 -8.74
N LEU A 128 17.20 4.56 -9.05
CA LEU A 128 17.20 5.13 -10.39
C LEU A 128 18.58 4.93 -11.00
N SER A 129 18.69 4.07 -12.02
CA SER A 129 19.95 3.92 -12.77
C SER A 129 20.37 5.27 -13.39
N PRO A 130 21.67 5.58 -13.43
CA PRO A 130 22.15 6.76 -14.14
C PRO A 130 21.90 6.71 -15.65
N ASP A 131 21.60 5.54 -16.21
CA ASP A 131 21.30 5.33 -17.62
C ASP A 131 19.86 5.68 -18.00
N ILE A 132 19.00 6.00 -17.03
CA ILE A 132 17.63 6.42 -17.29
C ILE A 132 17.63 7.77 -18.00
N GLN A 133 17.06 7.80 -19.19
CA GLN A 133 16.92 9.01 -20.01
C GLN A 133 15.56 9.68 -19.80
N LYS A 134 14.52 8.87 -19.56
CA LYS A 134 13.13 9.33 -19.51
C LYS A 134 12.32 8.59 -18.44
N ILE A 135 11.52 9.34 -17.70
CA ILE A 135 10.52 8.80 -16.77
C ILE A 135 9.16 9.40 -17.09
N ASP A 136 8.23 8.55 -17.49
CA ASP A 136 6.84 8.92 -17.76
C ASP A 136 5.97 8.62 -16.54
N LEU A 137 5.32 9.64 -15.99
CA LEU A 137 4.33 9.52 -14.91
C LEU A 137 2.93 9.68 -15.49
N TRP A 138 2.14 8.62 -15.37
CA TRP A 138 0.77 8.56 -15.85
C TRP A 138 -0.21 8.59 -14.68
N GLY A 139 -1.22 9.44 -14.76
CA GLY A 139 -2.32 9.50 -13.79
C GLY A 139 -3.65 9.49 -14.54
N ILE A 140 -4.53 8.58 -14.17
CA ILE A 140 -5.90 8.50 -14.70
C ILE A 140 -6.88 8.61 -13.54
N ASP A 141 -7.85 9.51 -13.64
CA ASP A 141 -8.94 9.66 -12.66
C ASP A 141 -10.21 10.08 -13.39
N GLN A 142 -11.39 9.69 -12.90
CA GLN A 142 -12.66 10.06 -13.51
C GLN A 142 -13.03 11.53 -13.31
N VAL A 143 -12.41 12.21 -12.33
CA VAL A 143 -12.66 13.61 -11.98
C VAL A 143 -11.57 14.51 -12.56
N ASP A 144 -11.90 15.36 -13.53
CA ASP A 144 -10.95 16.25 -14.23
C ASP A 144 -10.22 17.20 -13.28
N GLU A 145 -10.90 17.67 -12.24
CA GLU A 145 -10.28 18.55 -11.24
C GLU A 145 -9.24 17.83 -10.38
N ASN A 146 -9.36 16.51 -10.17
CA ASN A 146 -8.34 15.69 -9.54
C ASN A 146 -7.10 15.61 -10.44
N VAL A 147 -7.30 15.30 -11.71
CA VAL A 147 -6.25 15.23 -12.74
C VAL A 147 -5.46 16.54 -12.82
N THR A 148 -6.18 17.66 -12.90
CA THR A 148 -5.57 19.01 -12.91
C THR A 148 -4.79 19.29 -11.62
N THR A 149 -5.33 18.89 -10.47
CA THR A 149 -4.69 19.06 -9.18
C THR A 149 -3.43 18.20 -9.07
N ALA A 150 -3.50 16.93 -9.46
CA ALA A 150 -2.37 16.00 -9.48
C ALA A 150 -1.22 16.55 -10.32
N LYS A 151 -1.50 16.95 -11.56
CA LYS A 151 -0.50 17.56 -12.44
C LYS A 151 0.18 18.76 -11.79
N LYS A 152 -0.60 19.64 -11.18
CA LYS A 152 -0.07 20.86 -10.52
C LYS A 152 0.82 20.53 -9.32
N ILE A 153 0.39 19.63 -8.44
CA ILE A 153 1.15 19.27 -7.23
C ILE A 153 2.43 18.53 -7.62
N ILE A 154 2.35 17.55 -8.52
CA ILE A 154 3.50 16.74 -8.95
C ILE A 154 4.52 17.60 -9.73
N SER A 155 4.08 18.46 -10.65
CA SER A 155 5.00 19.37 -11.34
C SER A 155 5.77 20.26 -10.37
N ARG A 156 5.10 20.74 -9.32
CA ARG A 156 5.73 21.59 -8.31
C ARG A 156 6.67 20.79 -7.41
N TYR A 157 6.32 19.55 -7.07
CA TYR A 157 7.19 18.65 -6.31
C TYR A 157 8.48 18.37 -7.09
N LEU A 158 8.40 18.02 -8.37
CA LEU A 158 9.54 17.77 -9.24
C LEU A 158 10.43 19.01 -9.45
N ALA A 159 9.84 20.21 -9.42
CA ALA A 159 10.60 21.46 -9.54
C ALA A 159 11.42 21.80 -8.28
N VAL A 160 11.00 21.31 -7.10
CA VAL A 160 11.67 21.59 -5.82
C VAL A 160 12.57 20.45 -5.38
N GLN A 161 12.13 19.22 -5.58
CA GLN A 161 12.87 18.01 -5.22
C GLN A 161 13.96 17.74 -6.24
N LYS A 162 15.20 17.54 -5.76
CA LYS A 162 16.32 17.17 -6.62
C LYS A 162 16.33 15.66 -6.89
N PHE A 163 16.21 15.30 -8.14
CA PHE A 163 16.47 13.96 -8.65
C PHE A 163 17.77 13.93 -9.47
N PRO A 164 18.34 12.74 -9.77
CA PRO A 164 19.50 12.65 -10.66
C PRO A 164 19.23 13.40 -11.97
N SER A 165 20.20 14.20 -12.40
CA SER A 165 20.06 15.19 -13.50
C SER A 165 19.93 14.60 -14.90
N SER A 166 20.15 13.29 -15.08
CA SER A 166 20.14 12.60 -16.37
C SER A 166 18.74 12.35 -16.95
N SER A 167 17.72 12.34 -16.10
CA SER A 167 16.37 11.91 -16.49
C SER A 167 15.45 13.08 -16.83
N THR A 168 14.73 12.96 -17.94
CA THR A 168 13.61 13.85 -18.29
C THR A 168 12.30 13.29 -17.73
N TRP A 169 11.58 14.07 -16.93
CA TRP A 169 10.28 13.71 -16.39
C TRP A 169 9.15 14.21 -17.29
N GLN A 170 8.26 13.32 -17.72
CA GLN A 170 7.08 13.68 -18.50
C GLN A 170 5.81 13.30 -17.75
N LEU A 171 4.82 14.18 -17.76
CA LEU A 171 3.58 14.06 -17.01
C LEU A 171 2.38 13.87 -17.94
N HIS A 172 1.71 12.74 -17.84
CA HIS A 172 0.57 12.34 -18.63
C HIS A 172 -0.65 12.14 -17.74
N PHE A 173 -1.48 13.17 -17.60
CA PHE A 173 -2.68 13.12 -16.79
C PHE A 173 -3.92 13.16 -17.68
N ARG A 174 -4.86 12.22 -17.48
CA ARG A 174 -6.06 12.08 -18.30
C ARG A 174 -7.29 11.84 -17.44
N ALA A 175 -8.36 12.59 -17.73
CA ALA A 175 -9.67 12.41 -17.10
C ALA A 175 -10.48 11.35 -17.84
N GLY A 176 -11.04 10.40 -17.10
CA GLY A 176 -11.92 9.36 -17.61
C GLY A 176 -11.95 8.11 -16.73
N SER A 177 -12.92 7.24 -17.00
CA SER A 177 -13.11 6.01 -16.25
C SER A 177 -12.10 4.95 -16.67
N ILE A 178 -11.46 4.31 -15.71
CA ILE A 178 -10.62 3.12 -15.92
C ILE A 178 -11.44 1.88 -16.31
N MET A 179 -12.77 1.95 -16.12
CA MET A 179 -13.72 0.89 -16.46
C MET A 179 -14.36 1.05 -17.85
N THR A 180 -13.86 1.98 -18.66
CA THR A 180 -14.36 2.10 -20.04
C THR A 180 -14.08 0.81 -20.80
N ALA A 181 -15.13 0.19 -21.34
CA ALA A 181 -15.06 -1.11 -21.97
C ALA A 181 -14.06 -1.14 -23.13
N GLY A 182 -13.26 -2.17 -23.14
CA GLY A 182 -12.38 -2.52 -24.27
C GLY A 182 -10.90 -2.21 -24.05
N PHE A 183 -10.09 -3.10 -24.63
CA PHE A 183 -8.66 -2.86 -24.81
C PHE A 183 -8.38 -2.80 -26.32
N PRO A 184 -7.66 -1.79 -26.86
CA PRO A 184 -6.89 -0.78 -26.11
C PRO A 184 -7.76 0.27 -25.40
N HIS A 185 -7.38 0.61 -24.17
CA HIS A 185 -8.11 1.60 -23.38
C HIS A 185 -7.92 3.01 -23.99
N PRO A 186 -9.00 3.80 -24.21
CA PRO A 186 -8.90 5.09 -24.92
C PRO A 186 -8.01 6.11 -24.21
N LEU A 187 -7.80 5.97 -22.89
CA LEU A 187 -6.94 6.85 -22.10
C LEU A 187 -5.47 6.39 -22.05
N ILE A 188 -5.16 5.20 -22.57
CA ILE A 188 -3.80 4.62 -22.58
C ILE A 188 -3.41 4.42 -24.04
N PRO A 189 -2.26 4.97 -24.50
CA PRO A 189 -1.79 4.74 -25.86
C PRO A 189 -1.60 3.25 -26.12
N GLN A 190 -1.92 2.81 -27.32
CA GLN A 190 -1.76 1.42 -27.74
C GLN A 190 -0.29 0.99 -27.63
N GLY A 191 -0.04 -0.19 -27.09
CA GLY A 191 1.31 -0.75 -26.93
C GLY A 191 2.10 -0.19 -25.75
N THR A 192 1.55 0.74 -24.96
CA THR A 192 2.22 1.24 -23.76
C THR A 192 2.21 0.17 -22.69
N GLN A 193 3.38 -0.08 -22.09
CA GLN A 193 3.55 -0.93 -20.91
C GLN A 193 4.17 -0.12 -19.77
N TYR A 194 3.90 -0.55 -18.54
CA TYR A 194 4.32 0.16 -17.34
C TYR A 194 5.18 -0.73 -16.44
N ASP A 195 6.26 -0.15 -15.92
CA ASP A 195 7.16 -0.83 -14.97
C ASP A 195 6.57 -0.88 -13.56
N LEU A 196 5.70 0.08 -13.27
CA LEU A 196 4.96 0.12 -12.02
C LEU A 196 3.54 0.61 -12.29
N ILE A 197 2.55 -0.21 -11.92
CA ILE A 197 1.14 0.19 -11.87
C ILE A 197 0.71 0.21 -10.42
N ILE A 198 0.10 1.30 -10.00
CA ILE A 198 -0.48 1.43 -8.66
C ILE A 198 -1.98 1.71 -8.82
N ALA A 199 -2.78 1.04 -8.02
CA ALA A 199 -4.20 1.34 -7.90
C ALA A 199 -4.57 1.30 -6.41
N GLY A 200 -4.96 2.44 -5.87
CA GLY A 200 -5.22 2.55 -4.44
C GLY A 200 -6.46 3.35 -4.11
N ASN A 201 -7.25 2.82 -3.18
CA ASN A 201 -8.54 3.33 -2.74
C ASN A 201 -9.59 3.43 -3.89
N VAL A 202 -9.44 2.61 -4.94
CA VAL A 202 -10.28 2.61 -6.15
C VAL A 202 -11.27 1.44 -6.14
N PHE A 203 -10.85 0.29 -5.63
CA PHE A 203 -11.62 -0.96 -5.80
C PHE A 203 -12.92 -1.00 -4.98
N THR A 204 -13.08 -0.12 -4.00
CA THR A 204 -14.37 0.08 -3.33
C THR A 204 -15.41 0.77 -4.21
N GLU A 205 -14.99 1.33 -5.35
CA GLU A 205 -15.84 2.06 -6.30
C GLU A 205 -16.16 1.26 -7.57
N ILE A 206 -15.44 0.14 -7.81
CA ILE A 206 -15.59 -0.72 -8.99
C ILE A 206 -16.46 -1.92 -8.63
N ASP A 207 -17.46 -2.25 -9.44
CA ASP A 207 -18.27 -3.43 -9.21
C ASP A 207 -17.45 -4.72 -9.29
N GLN A 208 -17.74 -5.67 -8.41
CA GLN A 208 -16.96 -6.91 -8.30
C GLN A 208 -17.00 -7.73 -9.61
N GLU A 209 -18.12 -7.70 -10.33
CA GLU A 209 -18.28 -8.36 -11.62
C GLU A 209 -17.29 -7.85 -12.67
N SER A 210 -16.88 -6.60 -12.55
CA SER A 210 -15.90 -5.98 -13.45
C SER A 210 -14.46 -6.44 -13.21
N PHE A 211 -14.17 -7.14 -12.11
CA PHE A 211 -12.81 -7.59 -11.79
C PHE A 211 -12.27 -8.60 -12.81
N SER A 212 -13.12 -9.49 -13.33
CA SER A 212 -12.74 -10.46 -14.35
C SER A 212 -12.31 -9.82 -15.67
N VAL A 213 -12.91 -8.67 -16.00
CA VAL A 213 -12.54 -7.88 -17.19
C VAL A 213 -11.27 -7.06 -16.94
N LEU A 214 -11.12 -6.51 -15.74
CA LEU A 214 -10.00 -5.66 -15.38
C LEU A 214 -8.68 -6.45 -15.24
N ALA A 215 -8.73 -7.65 -14.71
CA ALA A 215 -7.53 -8.45 -14.44
C ALA A 215 -6.64 -8.69 -15.68
N PRO A 216 -7.15 -9.18 -16.83
CA PRO A 216 -6.32 -9.34 -18.03
C PRO A 216 -5.83 -8.00 -18.62
N ILE A 217 -6.56 -6.90 -18.41
CA ILE A 217 -6.12 -5.58 -18.83
C ILE A 217 -4.90 -5.15 -18.02
N LEU A 218 -4.94 -5.29 -16.70
CA LEU A 218 -3.83 -4.95 -15.82
C LEU A 218 -2.56 -5.75 -16.17
N GLU A 219 -2.70 -7.05 -16.46
CA GLU A 219 -1.57 -7.88 -16.91
C GLU A 219 -0.95 -7.37 -18.21
N LYS A 220 -1.76 -7.08 -19.24
CA LYS A 220 -1.29 -6.58 -20.54
C LYS A 220 -0.61 -5.23 -20.46
N LEU A 221 -0.99 -4.41 -19.49
CA LEU A 221 -0.37 -3.11 -19.25
C LEU A 221 0.98 -3.18 -18.54
N LEU A 222 1.34 -4.31 -17.93
CA LEU A 222 2.63 -4.45 -17.25
C LEU A 222 3.75 -4.79 -18.25
N SER A 223 4.90 -4.14 -18.07
CA SER A 223 6.15 -4.55 -18.72
C SER A 223 6.57 -5.96 -18.25
N PRO A 224 7.49 -6.66 -18.95
CA PRO A 224 7.93 -8.01 -18.55
C PRO A 224 8.45 -8.10 -17.11
N HIS A 225 9.04 -7.02 -16.59
CA HIS A 225 9.52 -6.91 -15.22
C HIS A 225 8.62 -6.01 -14.35
N GLY A 226 7.42 -5.74 -14.83
CA GLY A 226 6.49 -4.80 -14.21
C GLY A 226 5.93 -5.30 -12.87
N THR A 227 5.57 -4.34 -12.05
CA THR A 227 4.95 -4.55 -10.75
C THR A 227 3.57 -3.91 -10.71
N LEU A 228 2.56 -4.64 -10.25
CA LEU A 228 1.24 -4.11 -9.90
C LEU A 228 1.11 -4.05 -8.38
N ILE A 229 0.77 -2.88 -7.86
CA ILE A 229 0.50 -2.66 -6.44
C ILE A 229 -0.95 -2.23 -6.26
N LEU A 230 -1.69 -2.99 -5.45
CA LEU A 230 -3.05 -2.70 -5.03
C LEU A 230 -3.04 -2.33 -3.56
N ILE A 231 -3.65 -1.19 -3.19
CA ILE A 231 -3.69 -0.71 -1.79
C ILE A 231 -5.08 -0.15 -1.48
N ASP A 232 -5.68 -0.66 -0.41
CA ASP A 232 -7.00 -0.17 0.07
C ASP A 232 -6.99 0.04 1.60
N PRO A 233 -8.00 0.73 2.15
CA PRO A 233 -8.15 0.84 3.60
C PRO A 233 -8.26 -0.53 4.27
N GLY A 234 -7.63 -0.69 5.46
CA GLY A 234 -7.65 -1.93 6.23
C GLY A 234 -8.96 -2.22 6.95
N THR A 235 -10.10 -1.74 6.46
CA THR A 235 -11.42 -2.11 6.97
C THR A 235 -11.78 -3.52 6.52
N ARG A 236 -12.69 -4.19 7.25
CA ARG A 236 -13.13 -5.55 6.87
C ARG A 236 -13.72 -5.59 5.46
N ALA A 237 -14.59 -4.63 5.12
CA ALA A 237 -15.23 -4.57 3.83
C ALA A 237 -14.22 -4.38 2.69
N SER A 238 -13.38 -3.34 2.77
CA SER A 238 -12.37 -3.05 1.73
C SER A 238 -11.35 -4.17 1.59
N SER A 239 -10.85 -4.71 2.72
CA SER A 239 -9.87 -5.80 2.70
C SER A 239 -10.39 -7.06 2.04
N ARG A 240 -11.64 -7.47 2.36
CA ARG A 240 -12.24 -8.67 1.76
C ARG A 240 -12.49 -8.47 0.26
N ARG A 241 -12.92 -7.27 -0.15
CA ARG A 241 -13.07 -6.91 -1.56
C ARG A 241 -11.74 -6.96 -2.31
N LEU A 242 -10.68 -6.43 -1.72
CA LEU A 242 -9.33 -6.48 -2.30
C LEU A 242 -8.81 -7.92 -2.40
N ILE A 243 -9.13 -8.80 -1.43
CA ILE A 243 -8.83 -10.23 -1.50
C ILE A 243 -9.55 -10.91 -2.68
N GLN A 244 -10.81 -10.57 -2.94
CA GLN A 244 -11.55 -11.10 -4.09
C GLN A 244 -10.90 -10.68 -5.41
N LEU A 245 -10.50 -9.41 -5.56
CA LEU A 245 -9.73 -8.97 -6.74
C LEU A 245 -8.39 -9.72 -6.86
N ARG A 246 -7.69 -9.91 -5.75
CA ARG A 246 -6.45 -10.72 -5.70
C ARG A 246 -6.70 -12.13 -6.25
N ASP A 247 -7.78 -12.79 -5.81
CA ASP A 247 -8.10 -14.15 -6.24
C ASP A 247 -8.47 -14.17 -7.74
N MET A 248 -9.24 -13.19 -8.23
CA MET A 248 -9.55 -13.02 -9.66
C MET A 248 -8.30 -12.78 -10.52
N LEU A 249 -7.34 -11.96 -10.07
CA LEU A 249 -6.06 -11.78 -10.76
C LEU A 249 -5.30 -13.10 -10.88
N LEU A 250 -5.25 -13.89 -9.82
CA LEU A 250 -4.58 -15.20 -9.82
C LEU A 250 -5.27 -16.24 -10.69
N GLU A 251 -6.57 -16.15 -10.86
CA GLU A 251 -7.37 -17.04 -11.70
C GLU A 251 -7.24 -16.71 -13.20
N HIS A 252 -7.25 -15.42 -13.54
CA HIS A 252 -7.38 -14.93 -14.92
C HIS A 252 -6.08 -14.42 -15.55
N THR A 253 -4.96 -14.43 -14.81
CA THR A 253 -3.66 -13.95 -15.29
C THR A 253 -2.51 -14.88 -14.93
N ALA A 254 -1.37 -14.71 -15.61
CA ALA A 254 -0.12 -15.39 -15.26
C ALA A 254 0.69 -14.63 -14.19
N LEU A 255 0.21 -13.51 -13.67
CA LEU A 255 0.91 -12.70 -12.68
C LEU A 255 1.26 -13.50 -11.43
N THR A 256 2.47 -13.31 -10.93
CA THR A 256 2.94 -13.90 -9.68
C THR A 256 2.59 -13.01 -8.51
N LEU A 257 1.91 -13.57 -7.51
CA LEU A 257 1.66 -12.89 -6.25
C LEU A 257 2.99 -12.74 -5.49
N TYR A 258 3.50 -11.51 -5.42
CA TYR A 258 4.77 -11.21 -4.76
C TYR A 258 4.59 -11.09 -3.24
N ALA A 259 3.68 -10.24 -2.77
CA ALA A 259 3.44 -9.93 -1.36
C ALA A 259 1.98 -9.52 -1.11
N PRO A 260 1.49 -9.58 0.14
CA PRO A 260 2.09 -10.12 1.36
C PRO A 260 1.95 -11.63 1.50
N CYS A 261 1.19 -12.28 0.62
CA CYS A 261 0.92 -13.70 0.66
C CYS A 261 2.08 -14.52 0.12
N LEU A 262 2.24 -15.72 0.65
CA LEU A 262 3.33 -16.62 0.30
C LEU A 262 2.93 -17.67 -0.76
N GLU A 263 1.64 -17.83 -1.03
CA GLU A 263 1.10 -18.85 -1.93
C GLU A 263 0.02 -18.29 -2.85
N ARG A 264 -0.13 -18.93 -4.00
CA ARG A 264 -1.08 -18.55 -5.06
C ARG A 264 -2.53 -19.01 -4.78
N GLY A 265 -2.78 -19.89 -3.81
CA GLY A 265 -4.13 -20.44 -3.53
C GLY A 265 -5.14 -19.38 -3.08
N LEU A 266 -6.42 -19.78 -2.94
CA LEU A 266 -7.49 -18.94 -2.38
C LEU A 266 -7.11 -18.47 -0.97
N CYS A 267 -7.54 -17.25 -0.62
CA CYS A 267 -7.16 -16.68 0.66
C CYS A 267 -7.94 -17.32 1.83
N PRO A 268 -7.27 -17.97 2.80
CA PRO A 268 -7.95 -18.61 3.93
C PRO A 268 -8.69 -17.63 4.88
N SER A 269 -8.47 -16.33 4.73
CA SER A 269 -9.25 -15.34 5.48
C SER A 269 -10.69 -15.20 4.98
N LEU A 270 -11.02 -15.72 3.80
CA LEU A 270 -12.40 -15.70 3.28
C LEU A 270 -13.27 -16.81 3.88
N ASP A 271 -12.67 -17.87 4.41
CA ASP A 271 -13.40 -18.99 5.01
C ASP A 271 -14.21 -18.56 6.26
N ASN A 272 -13.76 -17.54 6.97
CA ASN A 272 -14.46 -16.96 8.09
C ASN A 272 -14.93 -15.54 7.77
N PRO A 273 -16.24 -15.23 7.79
CA PRO A 273 -16.77 -13.90 7.47
C PRO A 273 -16.34 -12.81 8.45
N ARG A 274 -15.83 -13.15 9.61
CA ARG A 274 -15.31 -12.20 10.61
C ARG A 274 -13.85 -11.85 10.39
N ASP A 275 -13.12 -12.63 9.59
CA ASP A 275 -11.70 -12.45 9.34
C ASP A 275 -11.43 -11.55 8.12
N TRP A 276 -10.35 -10.80 8.19
CA TRP A 276 -9.77 -10.05 7.07
C TRP A 276 -8.28 -9.86 7.26
N CYS A 277 -7.56 -9.70 6.15
CA CYS A 277 -6.12 -9.49 6.16
C CYS A 277 -5.81 -8.00 5.98
N HIS A 278 -5.00 -7.43 6.87
CA HIS A 278 -4.54 -6.04 6.79
C HIS A 278 -3.20 -5.90 7.49
N GLN A 279 -2.50 -4.82 7.20
CA GLN A 279 -1.33 -4.33 7.92
C GLN A 279 -1.72 -3.10 8.73
N LYS A 280 -0.85 -2.69 9.65
CA LYS A 280 -0.96 -1.40 10.34
C LYS A 280 0.39 -0.72 10.34
N LEU A 281 0.42 0.46 9.75
CA LEU A 281 1.59 1.30 9.65
C LEU A 281 1.70 2.20 10.88
N SER A 282 2.90 2.30 11.46
CA SER A 282 3.27 3.34 12.43
C SER A 282 4.02 4.45 11.69
N TRP A 283 3.70 5.70 11.97
CA TRP A 283 4.31 6.86 11.34
C TRP A 283 4.28 8.10 12.22
N SER A 284 5.08 9.09 11.88
CA SER A 284 4.99 10.45 12.43
C SER A 284 4.23 11.32 11.43
N PRO A 285 2.96 11.65 11.70
CA PRO A 285 2.17 12.45 10.77
C PRO A 285 2.70 13.89 10.66
N PRO A 286 2.54 14.52 9.49
CA PRO A 286 2.72 15.98 9.37
C PRO A 286 1.93 16.76 10.42
N ALA A 287 2.45 17.91 10.81
CA ALA A 287 1.84 18.75 11.86
C ALA A 287 0.36 19.04 11.60
N ILE A 288 -0.02 19.28 10.34
CA ILE A 288 -1.41 19.54 9.94
C ILE A 288 -2.33 18.34 10.21
N VAL A 289 -1.87 17.11 9.92
CA VAL A 289 -2.66 15.90 10.18
C VAL A 289 -2.89 15.71 11.67
N HIS A 290 -1.84 15.91 12.49
CA HIS A 290 -1.93 15.82 13.93
C HIS A 290 -2.90 16.87 14.53
N VAL A 291 -2.87 18.10 14.02
CA VAL A 291 -3.80 19.17 14.46
C VAL A 291 -5.24 18.82 14.09
N ILE A 292 -5.47 18.34 12.87
CA ILE A 292 -6.81 17.94 12.41
C ILE A 292 -7.33 16.76 13.23
N ASP A 293 -6.52 15.72 13.44
CA ASP A 293 -6.90 14.56 14.28
C ASP A 293 -7.44 15.00 15.63
N ARG A 294 -6.75 15.95 16.29
CA ARG A 294 -7.20 16.48 17.59
C ARG A 294 -8.51 17.27 17.50
N HIS A 295 -8.75 18.01 16.41
CA HIS A 295 -9.97 18.80 16.24
C HIS A 295 -11.22 17.93 16.02
N ILE A 296 -11.07 16.81 15.31
CA ILE A 296 -12.21 15.95 14.90
C ILE A 296 -12.24 14.59 15.60
N GLY A 297 -11.33 14.36 16.55
CA GLY A 297 -11.29 13.14 17.34
C GLY A 297 -10.78 11.92 16.58
N PHE A 298 -10.01 12.10 15.50
CA PHE A 298 -9.40 11.01 14.76
C PHE A 298 -8.06 10.60 15.39
N THR A 299 -7.57 9.42 15.03
CA THR A 299 -6.39 8.81 15.65
C THR A 299 -5.43 8.21 14.60
N LYS A 300 -5.30 8.86 13.45
CA LYS A 300 -4.37 8.40 12.39
C LYS A 300 -2.92 8.38 12.86
N GLU A 301 -2.57 9.24 13.82
CA GLU A 301 -1.29 9.21 14.52
C GLU A 301 -1.00 7.88 15.25
N LYS A 302 -2.04 7.18 15.72
CA LYS A 302 -1.89 5.88 16.41
C LYS A 302 -1.67 4.70 15.45
N GLY A 303 -1.58 4.99 14.16
CA GLY A 303 -1.31 4.05 13.10
C GLY A 303 -2.46 3.91 12.11
N ILE A 304 -2.08 3.54 10.89
CA ILE A 304 -2.98 3.49 9.74
C ILE A 304 -3.15 2.03 9.31
N PRO A 305 -4.36 1.45 9.44
CA PRO A 305 -4.64 0.14 8.90
C PRO A 305 -4.81 0.21 7.38
N TYR A 306 -4.20 -0.73 6.66
CA TYR A 306 -4.31 -0.84 5.20
C TYR A 306 -4.16 -2.30 4.76
N SER A 307 -4.73 -2.62 3.60
CA SER A 307 -4.54 -3.89 2.90
C SER A 307 -3.82 -3.64 1.59
N TYR A 308 -2.97 -4.55 1.17
CA TYR A 308 -2.27 -4.44 -0.09
C TYR A 308 -1.99 -5.81 -0.69
N PHE A 309 -1.80 -5.83 -2.01
CA PHE A 309 -1.23 -6.94 -2.75
C PHE A 309 -0.28 -6.41 -3.79
N THR A 310 0.86 -7.06 -3.93
CA THR A 310 1.86 -6.79 -4.95
C THR A 310 1.98 -8.00 -5.86
N PHE A 311 1.91 -7.76 -7.17
CA PHE A 311 2.07 -8.78 -8.20
C PHE A 311 3.26 -8.43 -9.10
N ARG A 312 3.90 -9.46 -9.62
CA ARG A 312 5.03 -9.34 -10.56
C ARG A 312 4.73 -10.08 -11.85
N ASN A 313 5.20 -9.52 -12.96
CA ASN A 313 5.09 -10.15 -14.30
C ASN A 313 6.32 -11.02 -14.67
N ASP A 314 7.33 -11.09 -13.79
CA ASP A 314 8.59 -11.82 -14.02
C ASP A 314 8.76 -13.08 -13.15
N GLY A 315 7.71 -13.52 -12.49
CA GLY A 315 7.73 -14.73 -11.67
C GLY A 315 8.37 -14.60 -10.29
N LYS A 316 8.93 -13.44 -9.94
CA LYS A 316 9.56 -13.23 -8.62
C LYS A 316 8.54 -13.23 -7.49
N ALA A 317 8.91 -13.85 -6.37
CA ALA A 317 8.14 -13.93 -5.14
C ALA A 317 8.92 -13.35 -3.95
N LEU A 318 8.24 -12.97 -2.87
CA LEU A 318 8.83 -12.33 -1.69
C LEU A 318 9.94 -13.17 -1.05
N ILE A 319 9.77 -14.49 -1.00
CA ILE A 319 10.76 -15.40 -0.45
C ILE A 319 11.67 -15.85 -1.59
N HIS A 320 12.95 -15.48 -1.45
CA HIS A 320 13.96 -15.86 -2.42
C HIS A 320 14.16 -17.38 -2.45
N PRO A 321 14.41 -17.98 -3.63
CA PRO A 321 14.63 -19.44 -3.76
C PRO A 321 15.78 -19.99 -2.92
N THR A 322 16.78 -19.16 -2.59
CA THR A 322 17.93 -19.52 -1.73
C THR A 322 17.66 -19.37 -0.23
N CYS A 323 16.40 -19.23 0.19
CA CYS A 323 16.06 -19.25 1.60
C CYS A 323 16.47 -20.60 2.23
N ASP A 324 17.14 -20.54 3.39
CA ASP A 324 17.66 -21.73 4.10
C ASP A 324 16.57 -22.69 4.59
N PHE A 325 15.30 -22.29 4.49
CA PHE A 325 14.16 -23.07 4.93
C PHE A 325 13.29 -23.48 3.74
N PRO A 326 12.78 -24.74 3.70
CA PRO A 326 11.79 -25.18 2.73
C PRO A 326 10.55 -24.27 2.75
N ARG A 327 9.99 -24.01 1.57
CA ARG A 327 8.87 -23.09 1.40
C ARG A 327 7.68 -23.38 2.31
N GLU A 328 7.36 -24.64 2.50
CA GLU A 328 6.25 -25.11 3.35
C GLU A 328 6.45 -24.80 4.86
N LYS A 329 7.67 -24.51 5.27
CA LYS A 329 8.01 -24.08 6.64
C LYS A 329 8.00 -22.56 6.82
N VAL A 330 7.81 -21.79 5.72
CA VAL A 330 7.78 -20.33 5.77
C VAL A 330 6.35 -19.84 5.92
N TRP A 331 6.15 -18.96 6.90
CA TRP A 331 4.86 -18.37 7.25
C TRP A 331 4.95 -16.86 7.37
N ARG A 332 3.81 -16.19 7.28
CA ARG A 332 3.69 -14.74 7.51
C ARG A 332 2.98 -14.50 8.83
N VAL A 333 3.51 -13.63 9.67
CA VAL A 333 2.82 -13.18 10.89
C VAL A 333 1.68 -12.22 10.48
N VAL A 334 0.43 -12.54 10.89
CA VAL A 334 -0.76 -11.79 10.45
C VAL A 334 -1.54 -11.16 11.60
N SER A 335 -0.99 -11.19 12.82
CA SER A 335 -1.55 -10.50 14.00
C SER A 335 -0.48 -9.80 14.80
N TYR A 336 -0.92 -9.01 15.78
CA TYR A 336 -0.05 -8.59 16.88
C TYR A 336 0.15 -9.73 17.87
N GLN A 337 1.19 -9.62 18.70
CA GLN A 337 1.36 -10.47 19.88
C GLN A 337 0.19 -10.30 20.84
N ILE A 338 -0.39 -11.42 21.24
CA ILE A 338 -1.45 -11.51 22.25
C ILE A 338 -0.78 -12.10 23.49
N ARG A 339 -0.59 -11.29 24.52
CA ARG A 339 0.10 -11.71 25.74
C ARG A 339 -0.89 -11.98 26.87
N HIS A 340 -0.80 -13.16 27.45
CA HIS A 340 -1.53 -13.57 28.66
C HIS A 340 -0.55 -14.02 29.74
N LYS A 341 -1.04 -14.16 30.98
CA LYS A 341 -0.22 -14.69 32.06
C LYS A 341 0.24 -16.11 31.73
N GLY A 342 1.56 -16.29 31.58
CA GLY A 342 2.17 -17.59 31.31
C GLY A 342 2.18 -18.05 29.84
N GLU A 343 1.67 -17.24 28.90
CA GLU A 343 1.69 -17.60 27.48
C GLU A 343 1.66 -16.39 26.54
N GLU A 344 2.17 -16.60 25.35
CA GLU A 344 2.12 -15.67 24.23
C GLU A 344 1.46 -16.36 23.03
N ARG A 345 0.69 -15.61 22.26
CA ARG A 345 0.01 -16.10 21.05
C ARG A 345 0.18 -15.13 19.89
N LEU A 346 0.19 -15.66 18.65
CA LEU A 346 0.05 -14.85 17.43
C LEU A 346 -0.55 -15.70 16.31
N PHE A 347 -1.20 -15.03 15.34
CA PHE A 347 -1.67 -15.71 14.14
C PHE A 347 -0.60 -15.64 13.04
N VAL A 348 -0.44 -16.77 12.35
CA VAL A 348 0.39 -16.90 11.15
C VAL A 348 -0.44 -17.43 9.98
N CYS A 349 0.01 -17.15 8.75
CA CYS A 349 -0.61 -17.60 7.52
C CYS A 349 0.49 -18.02 6.52
N ASN A 350 0.33 -19.17 5.89
CA ASN A 350 1.23 -19.61 4.81
C ASN A 350 0.59 -19.48 3.41
N GLY A 351 -0.61 -18.92 3.33
CA GLY A 351 -1.39 -18.78 2.09
C GLY A 351 -2.40 -19.92 1.85
N LYS A 352 -2.19 -21.09 2.46
CA LYS A 352 -3.14 -22.23 2.43
C LYS A 352 -4.00 -22.29 3.68
N GLU A 353 -3.42 -21.95 4.83
CA GLU A 353 -4.11 -21.97 6.11
C GLU A 353 -3.64 -20.83 7.02
N ARG A 354 -4.51 -20.45 7.93
CA ARG A 354 -4.23 -19.48 8.99
C ARG A 354 -4.30 -20.21 10.34
N LYS A 355 -3.26 -20.09 11.15
CA LYS A 355 -3.13 -20.80 12.43
C LYS A 355 -2.85 -19.84 13.58
N LEU A 356 -3.37 -20.16 14.75
CA LEU A 356 -3.02 -19.52 16.01
C LEU A 356 -1.87 -20.30 16.65
N LEU A 357 -0.71 -19.66 16.74
CA LEU A 357 0.43 -20.18 17.49
C LEU A 357 0.27 -19.83 18.96
N ARG A 358 0.71 -20.73 19.82
CA ARG A 358 0.80 -20.53 21.26
C ARG A 358 2.16 -21.00 21.78
N ARG A 359 2.82 -20.15 22.58
CA ARG A 359 4.01 -20.52 23.33
C ARG A 359 3.77 -20.30 24.82
N LEU A 360 3.93 -21.33 25.60
CA LEU A 360 3.95 -21.21 27.08
C LEU A 360 5.30 -20.67 27.53
N THR A 361 5.34 -19.86 28.59
CA THR A 361 6.58 -19.28 29.15
C THR A 361 7.62 -20.35 29.46
N LYS A 362 7.21 -21.53 29.95
CA LYS A 362 8.09 -22.67 30.23
C LYS A 362 8.76 -23.29 28.99
N ASN A 363 8.26 -22.97 27.79
CA ASN A 363 8.75 -23.49 26.53
C ASN A 363 9.71 -22.52 25.79
N ILE A 364 10.05 -21.40 26.38
CA ILE A 364 11.03 -20.48 25.82
C ILE A 364 12.38 -21.18 25.72
N SER A 365 13.03 -21.06 24.56
CA SER A 365 14.36 -21.62 24.27
C SER A 365 15.06 -20.79 23.19
N ASP A 366 16.36 -21.02 22.99
CA ASP A 366 17.16 -20.32 21.96
C ASP A 366 16.64 -20.60 20.54
N SER A 367 16.03 -21.78 20.30
CA SER A 367 15.47 -22.14 19.01
C SER A 367 14.19 -21.38 18.66
N ASN A 368 13.49 -20.78 19.64
CA ASN A 368 12.23 -20.09 19.43
C ASN A 368 12.14 -18.69 20.07
N GLN A 369 13.27 -18.11 20.50
CA GLN A 369 13.30 -16.79 21.15
C GLN A 369 12.70 -15.67 20.29
N ASP A 370 12.88 -15.72 18.99
CA ASP A 370 12.34 -14.73 18.02
C ASP A 370 10.81 -14.59 18.08
N PHE A 371 10.11 -15.58 18.68
CA PHE A 371 8.66 -15.53 18.78
C PHE A 371 8.12 -14.32 19.56
N SER A 372 8.81 -13.90 20.63
CA SER A 372 8.41 -12.73 21.43
C SER A 372 8.55 -11.40 20.68
N ASP A 373 9.46 -11.36 19.70
CA ASP A 373 9.81 -10.16 18.93
C ASP A 373 9.14 -10.11 17.55
N ALA A 374 8.41 -11.17 17.19
CA ALA A 374 7.75 -11.25 15.90
C ALA A 374 6.64 -10.19 15.77
N LEU A 375 6.68 -9.44 14.69
CA LEU A 375 5.76 -8.37 14.37
C LEU A 375 4.83 -8.79 13.23
N ARG A 376 3.64 -8.21 13.20
CA ARG A 376 2.73 -8.39 12.06
C ARG A 376 3.44 -7.98 10.76
N GLY A 377 3.43 -8.88 9.77
CA GLY A 377 4.09 -8.68 8.50
C GLY A 377 5.48 -9.33 8.40
N ASP A 378 6.06 -9.84 9.48
CA ASP A 378 7.30 -10.60 9.41
C ASP A 378 7.09 -11.91 8.67
N SER A 379 8.08 -12.30 7.86
CA SER A 379 8.21 -13.64 7.33
C SER A 379 9.02 -14.48 8.33
N VAL A 380 8.50 -15.63 8.70
CA VAL A 380 9.09 -16.49 9.73
C VAL A 380 9.23 -17.92 9.23
N ALA A 381 10.29 -18.60 9.62
CA ALA A 381 10.42 -20.05 9.48
C ALA A 381 9.97 -20.76 10.75
N MET A 382 9.21 -21.84 10.60
CA MET A 382 8.69 -22.62 11.72
C MET A 382 8.86 -24.11 11.47
N ASP A 383 9.29 -24.84 12.49
CA ASP A 383 9.39 -26.29 12.47
C ASP A 383 9.16 -26.93 13.85
N GLY A 384 8.73 -28.20 13.87
CA GLY A 384 8.53 -28.94 15.10
C GLY A 384 7.36 -28.45 15.98
N MET A 385 6.34 -27.80 15.40
CA MET A 385 5.15 -27.39 16.12
C MET A 385 4.23 -28.55 16.41
N VAL A 386 3.67 -28.60 17.62
CA VAL A 386 2.71 -29.62 18.01
C VAL A 386 1.27 -29.17 17.74
N ARG A 387 0.58 -29.91 16.88
CA ARG A 387 -0.81 -29.60 16.54
C ARG A 387 -1.73 -29.95 17.70
N LYS A 388 -2.51 -28.98 18.14
CA LYS A 388 -3.63 -29.14 19.08
C LYS A 388 -4.92 -28.71 18.37
N GLU A 389 -6.07 -28.98 18.99
CA GLU A 389 -7.36 -28.66 18.39
C GLU A 389 -7.48 -27.19 17.97
N ALA A 390 -7.15 -26.26 18.85
CA ALA A 390 -7.29 -24.81 18.63
C ALA A 390 -5.97 -24.08 18.33
N PHE A 391 -4.79 -24.72 18.52
CA PHE A 391 -3.48 -24.08 18.45
C PHE A 391 -2.45 -24.95 17.73
N LEU A 392 -1.42 -24.29 17.20
CA LEU A 392 -0.12 -24.88 17.00
C LEU A 392 0.77 -24.51 18.20
N ASP A 393 1.10 -25.47 19.04
CA ASP A 393 1.90 -25.24 20.24
C ASP A 393 3.40 -25.26 19.89
N ILE A 394 4.10 -24.21 20.35
CA ILE A 394 5.56 -24.13 20.34
C ILE A 394 6.08 -24.85 21.58
N THR A 395 6.89 -25.87 21.40
CA THR A 395 7.62 -26.60 22.45
C THR A 395 9.03 -26.00 22.61
N ARG A 396 9.83 -26.52 23.54
CA ARG A 396 11.23 -26.10 23.70
C ARG A 396 12.10 -26.45 22.48
N ASP A 397 11.76 -27.54 21.77
CA ASP A 397 12.51 -28.03 20.61
C ASP A 397 12.01 -27.43 19.28
N SER A 398 10.89 -26.72 19.31
CA SER A 398 10.35 -26.06 18.12
C SER A 398 11.26 -24.93 17.64
N ILE A 399 11.43 -24.82 16.35
CA ILE A 399 12.18 -23.74 15.69
C ILE A 399 11.20 -22.63 15.29
N PHE A 400 11.51 -21.41 15.68
CA PHE A 400 10.83 -20.21 15.20
C PHE A 400 11.87 -19.13 14.94
N ARG A 401 12.04 -18.72 13.67
CA ARG A 401 13.03 -17.73 13.25
C ARG A 401 12.40 -16.65 12.38
N ILE A 402 12.72 -15.39 12.64
CA ILE A 402 12.37 -14.26 11.77
C ILE A 402 13.32 -14.27 10.58
N LEU A 403 12.78 -14.39 9.36
CA LEU A 403 13.55 -14.39 8.10
C LEU A 403 13.66 -13.00 7.51
N LYS A 404 12.57 -12.22 7.54
CA LYS A 404 12.49 -10.86 6.99
C LYS A 404 11.50 -10.03 7.81
N ARG A 405 11.93 -8.82 8.17
CA ARG A 405 11.12 -7.78 8.82
C ARG A 405 10.68 -6.72 7.85
#